data_73a7c656febac4cd4fa2029dc72e001e
#
_entry.id   73a7c656febac4cd4fa2029dc72e001e
#
_cell.length_a   1.000
_cell.length_b   1.000
_cell.length_c   1.000
_cell.angle_alpha   90.00
_cell.angle_beta   90.00
_cell.angle_gamma   90.00
#
_symmetry.space_group_name_H-M   'P 1'
#
loop_
_entity.id
_entity.type
_entity.pdbx_description
1 polymer ?
#
loop_
_entity_poly.entity_id
_entity_poly.type
_entity_poly.pdbx_seq_one_letter_code
_entity_poly.pdbx_strand_id
1 'polypeptide(L)'
;MAHEKNPDRVISIFRFRRKQVRPDQWEEYTTTGARMMEIATAMPGFISFREYKNRDGEFIGVTEWASMEALTQWREHPEHRKAQARGRDLFYTEYEAVICKPLHEYSFKRSE
;
A
#
# COMPACT_ATOMS: atom_id res chain seq x y z
N MET A 1 -9.87 20.29 -18.27
CA MET A 1 -11.03 19.84 -17.60
C MET A 1 -10.68 19.14 -16.32
N ALA A 2 -11.41 19.41 -15.37
CA ALA A 2 -11.12 18.86 -14.07
C ALA A 2 -11.51 17.40 -14.03
N HIS A 3 -10.75 16.64 -13.34
CA HIS A 3 -11.17 15.32 -13.00
C HIS A 3 -12.34 15.40 -12.06
N GLU A 4 -13.30 14.58 -12.31
CA GLU A 4 -14.32 14.40 -11.33
C GLU A 4 -13.71 13.74 -10.12
N LYS A 5 -13.84 14.39 -8.99
CA LYS A 5 -13.32 13.81 -7.78
C LYS A 5 -14.30 12.80 -7.25
N ASN A 6 -13.80 11.61 -7.02
CA ASN A 6 -14.62 10.57 -6.44
C ASN A 6 -14.71 10.81 -4.93
N PRO A 7 -15.88 11.19 -4.42
CA PRO A 7 -16.00 11.49 -2.99
C PRO A 7 -15.82 10.28 -2.09
N ASP A 8 -15.88 9.08 -2.67
CA ASP A 8 -15.71 7.86 -1.88
C ASP A 8 -14.28 7.38 -1.83
N ARG A 9 -13.39 8.03 -2.57
CA ARG A 9 -12.00 7.59 -2.67
C ARG A 9 -11.32 7.67 -1.30
N VAL A 10 -10.52 6.63 -1.01
CA VAL A 10 -9.74 6.60 0.22
C VAL A 10 -8.28 6.31 -0.11
N ILE A 11 -7.41 6.73 0.78
CA ILE A 11 -5.98 6.55 0.65
C ILE A 11 -5.50 5.83 1.90
N SER A 12 -4.76 4.74 1.70
CA SER A 12 -4.15 4.01 2.81
C SER A 12 -2.66 4.33 2.83
N ILE A 13 -2.18 4.77 3.98
CA ILE A 13 -0.77 5.06 4.18
C ILE A 13 -0.22 4.04 5.16
N PHE A 14 0.70 3.21 4.68
CA PHE A 14 1.28 2.14 5.46
C PHE A 14 2.76 2.46 5.67
N ARG A 15 3.15 2.73 6.92
CA ARG A 15 4.52 3.07 7.27
C ARG A 15 5.12 1.91 8.02
N PHE A 16 6.33 1.50 7.63
CA PHE A 16 6.92 0.32 8.25
C PHE A 16 8.44 0.37 8.22
N ARG A 17 9.04 -0.40 9.14
CA ARG A 17 10.49 -0.64 9.16
C ARG A 17 10.69 -2.13 9.13
N ARG A 18 11.77 -2.56 8.48
CA ARG A 18 12.05 -3.98 8.26
C ARG A 18 13.25 -4.42 9.05
N LYS A 19 13.24 -5.70 9.42
CA LYS A 19 14.41 -6.35 10.00
C LYS A 19 15.38 -6.73 8.89
N GLN A 20 16.64 -6.91 9.27
CA GLN A 20 17.56 -7.62 8.40
C GLN A 20 17.27 -9.11 8.53
N VAL A 21 17.22 -9.77 7.38
CA VAL A 21 16.89 -11.19 7.34
C VAL A 21 17.86 -11.90 6.42
N ARG A 22 17.85 -13.24 6.46
CA ARG A 22 18.73 -14.05 5.61
C ARG A 22 18.33 -13.88 4.13
N PRO A 23 19.26 -14.16 3.21
CA PRO A 23 18.94 -14.04 1.78
C PRO A 23 17.72 -14.84 1.33
N ASP A 24 17.51 -16.04 1.88
CA ASP A 24 16.34 -16.84 1.51
C ASP A 24 15.05 -16.20 2.02
N GLN A 25 15.10 -15.58 3.19
CA GLN A 25 13.95 -14.87 3.73
C GLN A 25 13.68 -13.58 2.95
N TRP A 26 14.75 -12.92 2.51
CA TRP A 26 14.59 -11.75 1.67
C TRP A 26 13.94 -12.09 0.35
N GLU A 27 14.31 -13.25 -0.22
CA GLU A 27 13.68 -13.71 -1.45
C GLU A 27 12.20 -13.98 -1.23
N GLU A 28 11.85 -14.60 -0.10
CA GLU A 28 10.44 -14.80 0.25
C GLU A 28 9.69 -13.47 0.31
N TYR A 29 10.30 -12.48 0.95
CA TYR A 29 9.67 -11.17 1.11
C TYR A 29 9.39 -10.51 -0.23
N THR A 30 10.39 -10.51 -1.12
CA THR A 30 10.22 -9.86 -2.42
C THR A 30 9.23 -10.60 -3.30
N THR A 31 9.24 -11.93 -3.27
CA THR A 31 8.29 -12.72 -4.03
C THR A 31 6.87 -12.49 -3.54
N THR A 32 6.69 -12.46 -2.22
CA THR A 32 5.37 -12.20 -1.65
C THR A 32 4.90 -10.80 -2.01
N GLY A 33 5.80 -9.81 -1.96
CA GLY A 33 5.43 -8.45 -2.33
C GLY A 33 4.97 -8.36 -3.77
N ALA A 34 5.67 -9.03 -4.68
CA ALA A 34 5.26 -9.05 -6.09
C ALA A 34 3.88 -9.69 -6.25
N ARG A 35 3.63 -10.77 -5.52
CA ARG A 35 2.33 -11.42 -5.56
C ARG A 35 1.23 -10.51 -5.03
N MET A 36 1.52 -9.78 -3.95
CA MET A 36 0.54 -8.85 -3.39
C MET A 36 0.17 -7.78 -4.41
N MET A 37 1.15 -7.25 -5.12
CA MET A 37 0.88 -6.26 -6.16
C MET A 37 0.05 -6.84 -7.30
N GLU A 38 0.35 -8.08 -7.68
CA GLU A 38 -0.41 -8.73 -8.73
C GLU A 38 -1.88 -8.85 -8.36
N ILE A 39 -2.15 -9.24 -7.10
CA ILE A 39 -3.52 -9.39 -6.63
C ILE A 39 -4.20 -8.02 -6.50
N ALA A 40 -3.54 -7.09 -5.85
CA ALA A 40 -4.14 -5.78 -5.55
C ALA A 40 -4.51 -5.04 -6.83
N THR A 41 -3.61 -5.04 -7.82
CA THR A 41 -3.86 -4.27 -9.04
C THR A 41 -5.00 -4.86 -9.86
N ALA A 42 -5.34 -6.12 -9.64
CA ALA A 42 -6.46 -6.76 -10.35
C ALA A 42 -7.78 -6.63 -9.61
N MET A 43 -7.78 -6.10 -8.38
CA MET A 43 -9.02 -6.01 -7.60
C MET A 43 -9.85 -4.81 -8.02
N PRO A 44 -11.18 -4.96 -8.00
CA PRO A 44 -12.05 -3.82 -8.31
C PRO A 44 -11.80 -2.67 -7.36
N GLY A 45 -11.73 -1.47 -7.91
CA GLY A 45 -11.57 -0.27 -7.11
C GLY A 45 -10.13 0.12 -6.83
N PHE A 46 -9.16 -0.69 -7.24
CA PHE A 46 -7.75 -0.30 -7.11
C PHE A 46 -7.47 0.90 -8.01
N ILE A 47 -6.81 1.92 -7.48
CA ILE A 47 -6.44 3.10 -8.27
C ILE A 47 -4.93 3.19 -8.46
N SER A 48 -4.16 3.14 -7.39
CA SER A 48 -2.70 3.30 -7.52
C SER A 48 -1.97 2.80 -6.30
N PHE A 49 -0.70 2.53 -6.49
CA PHE A 49 0.23 2.20 -5.41
C PHE A 49 1.55 2.92 -5.67
N ARG A 50 2.09 3.50 -4.62
CA ARG A 50 3.42 4.12 -4.65
C ARG A 50 4.13 3.81 -3.35
N GLU A 51 5.44 3.58 -3.46
CA GLU A 51 6.24 3.31 -2.28
C GLU A 51 7.41 4.27 -2.23
N TYR A 52 7.69 4.75 -1.05
CA TYR A 52 8.76 5.71 -0.80
C TYR A 52 9.62 5.20 0.35
N LYS A 53 10.85 5.65 0.39
CA LYS A 53 11.75 5.33 1.49
C LYS A 53 12.25 6.63 2.09
N ASN A 54 12.09 6.78 3.38
CA ASN A 54 12.61 7.92 4.10
C ASN A 54 14.12 7.73 4.33
N ARG A 55 14.83 8.81 4.57
CA ARG A 55 16.27 8.75 4.79
C ARG A 55 16.64 7.87 5.97
N ASP A 56 15.80 7.82 6.98
CA ASP A 56 16.09 7.07 8.20
C ASP A 56 15.73 5.60 8.09
N GLY A 57 15.36 5.13 6.89
CA GLY A 57 15.08 3.71 6.67
C GLY A 57 13.63 3.32 6.80
N GLU A 58 12.74 4.27 7.07
CA GLU A 58 11.31 3.98 7.09
C GLU A 58 10.78 3.89 5.68
N PHE A 59 9.92 2.90 5.43
CA PHE A 59 9.23 2.74 4.15
C PHE A 59 7.80 3.21 4.29
N ILE A 60 7.26 3.78 3.20
CA ILE A 60 5.90 4.30 3.19
C ILE A 60 5.23 3.81 1.91
N GLY A 61 4.21 2.98 2.07
CA GLY A 61 3.38 2.55 0.95
C GLY A 61 2.08 3.31 0.94
N VAL A 62 1.74 3.89 -0.21
CA VAL A 62 0.52 4.67 -0.36
C VAL A 62 -0.34 4.01 -1.43
N THR A 63 -1.51 3.52 -1.05
CA THR A 63 -2.45 2.95 -2.00
C THR A 63 -3.72 3.78 -2.03
N GLU A 64 -4.30 3.88 -3.23
CA GLU A 64 -5.55 4.58 -3.40
C GLU A 64 -6.60 3.62 -3.91
N TRP A 65 -7.80 3.75 -3.35
CA TRP A 65 -8.92 2.87 -3.67
C TRP A 65 -10.18 3.70 -3.92
N ALA A 66 -11.02 3.20 -4.80
CA ALA A 66 -12.23 3.92 -5.19
C ALA A 66 -13.21 4.09 -4.04
N SER A 67 -13.14 3.22 -3.04
CA SER A 67 -14.07 3.28 -1.92
C SER A 67 -13.48 2.54 -0.72
N MET A 68 -14.06 2.79 0.43
CA MET A 68 -13.70 2.05 1.63
C MET A 68 -14.01 0.57 1.48
N GLU A 69 -15.08 0.25 0.77
CA GLU A 69 -15.44 -1.14 0.53
C GLU A 69 -14.35 -1.86 -0.26
N ALA A 70 -13.84 -1.22 -1.31
CA ALA A 70 -12.78 -1.81 -2.12
C ALA A 70 -11.53 -2.05 -1.28
N LEU A 71 -11.14 -1.06 -0.47
CA LEU A 71 -10.00 -1.22 0.41
C LEU A 71 -10.21 -2.36 1.40
N THR A 72 -11.41 -2.45 1.97
CA THR A 72 -11.72 -3.50 2.93
C THR A 72 -11.60 -4.88 2.30
N GLN A 73 -12.08 -5.04 1.07
CA GLN A 73 -11.96 -6.31 0.38
C GLN A 73 -10.51 -6.71 0.19
N TRP A 74 -9.64 -5.74 -0.14
CA TRP A 74 -8.22 -6.00 -0.25
C TRP A 74 -7.62 -6.40 1.09
N ARG A 75 -7.94 -5.67 2.14
CA ARG A 75 -7.41 -5.94 3.47
C ARG A 75 -7.84 -7.32 3.97
N GLU A 76 -9.01 -7.79 3.57
CA GLU A 76 -9.53 -9.08 4.02
C GLU A 76 -9.21 -10.22 3.06
N HIS A 77 -8.52 -9.92 1.96
CA HIS A 77 -8.14 -10.97 1.03
C HIS A 77 -7.24 -11.98 1.74
N PRO A 78 -7.53 -13.29 1.59
CA PRO A 78 -6.80 -14.31 2.35
C PRO A 78 -5.29 -14.25 2.17
N GLU A 79 -4.81 -14.01 0.94
CA GLU A 79 -3.37 -13.94 0.71
C GLU A 79 -2.76 -12.70 1.33
N HIS A 80 -3.51 -11.58 1.35
CA HIS A 80 -3.02 -10.37 1.99
C HIS A 80 -2.93 -10.56 3.50
N ARG A 81 -3.92 -11.23 4.08
CA ARG A 81 -3.89 -11.50 5.52
C ARG A 81 -2.74 -12.41 5.90
N LYS A 82 -2.45 -13.41 5.06
CA LYS A 82 -1.30 -14.28 5.31
C LYS A 82 0.01 -13.51 5.22
N ALA A 83 0.13 -12.66 4.21
CA ALA A 83 1.34 -11.86 4.04
C ALA A 83 1.53 -10.92 5.24
N GLN A 84 0.46 -10.32 5.73
CA GLN A 84 0.54 -9.44 6.89
C GLN A 84 0.96 -10.20 8.14
N ALA A 85 0.41 -11.38 8.35
CA ALA A 85 0.79 -12.20 9.50
C ALA A 85 2.27 -12.57 9.42
N ARG A 86 2.74 -12.97 8.23
CA ARG A 86 4.14 -13.32 8.04
C ARG A 86 5.03 -12.11 8.26
N GLY A 87 4.57 -10.94 7.82
CA GLY A 87 5.33 -9.71 8.04
C GLY A 87 5.50 -9.40 9.53
N ARG A 88 4.43 -9.54 10.30
CA ARG A 88 4.51 -9.30 11.75
C ARG A 88 5.44 -10.32 12.42
N ASP A 89 5.39 -11.56 11.98
CA ASP A 89 6.20 -12.60 12.60
C ASP A 89 7.68 -12.49 12.28
N LEU A 90 8.02 -12.04 11.07
CA LEU A 90 9.41 -12.13 10.65
C LEU A 90 10.00 -10.83 10.09
N PHE A 91 9.25 -10.07 9.31
CA PHE A 91 9.87 -9.02 8.48
C PHE A 91 9.81 -7.63 9.06
N TYR A 92 8.77 -7.27 9.80
CA TYR A 92 8.60 -5.91 10.30
C TYR A 92 9.08 -5.78 11.74
N THR A 93 9.78 -4.68 12.03
CA THR A 93 10.03 -4.30 13.41
C THR A 93 8.92 -3.44 13.95
N GLU A 94 8.25 -2.71 13.06
CA GLU A 94 7.10 -1.89 13.44
C GLU A 94 6.33 -1.51 12.18
N TYR A 95 5.05 -1.23 12.34
CA TYR A 95 4.29 -0.62 11.26
C TYR A 95 3.09 0.13 11.81
N GLU A 96 2.57 1.02 11.00
CA GLU A 96 1.39 1.79 11.29
C GLU A 96 0.62 1.99 9.99
N ALA A 97 -0.70 1.87 10.04
CA ALA A 97 -1.53 2.09 8.88
C ALA A 97 -2.58 3.14 9.22
N VAL A 98 -2.76 4.10 8.31
CA VAL A 98 -3.76 5.15 8.47
C VAL A 98 -4.56 5.22 7.18
N ILE A 99 -5.88 5.28 7.30
CA ILE A 99 -6.75 5.40 6.15
C ILE A 99 -7.32 6.81 6.15
N CYS A 100 -7.16 7.49 5.03
CA CYS A 100 -7.50 8.90 4.91
C CYS A 100 -8.49 9.13 3.79
N LYS A 101 -9.30 10.16 3.93
CA LYS A 101 -10.12 10.66 2.83
C LYS A 101 -9.55 12.01 2.41
N PRO A 102 -9.37 12.25 1.10
CA PRO A 102 -8.92 13.56 0.66
C PRO A 102 -9.97 14.61 0.98
N LEU A 103 -9.55 15.68 1.63
CA LEU A 103 -10.43 16.80 1.91
C LEU A 103 -10.28 17.91 0.87
N HIS A 104 -9.11 18.00 0.28
CA HIS A 104 -8.82 19.03 -0.68
C HIS A 104 -7.67 18.56 -1.55
N GLU A 105 -7.78 18.75 -2.86
CA GLU A 105 -6.72 18.34 -3.78
C GLU A 105 -6.50 19.42 -4.83
N TYR A 106 -5.25 19.58 -5.19
CA TYR A 106 -4.89 20.37 -6.35
C TYR A 106 -3.57 19.82 -6.88
N SER A 107 -3.29 20.10 -8.14
CA SER A 107 -2.05 19.65 -8.74
C SER A 107 -1.59 20.66 -9.77
N PHE A 108 -0.33 20.58 -10.07
CA PHE A 108 0.28 21.40 -11.10
C PHE A 108 1.22 20.55 -11.91
N LYS A 109 1.21 20.74 -13.21
CA LYS A 109 2.11 20.05 -14.09
C LYS A 109 2.50 20.99 -15.20
N ARG A 110 3.80 21.21 -15.38
CA ARG A 110 4.28 22.05 -16.47
C ARG A 110 4.16 21.27 -17.76
N SER A 111 3.69 21.93 -18.81
CA SER A 111 3.31 21.24 -20.03
C SER A 111 4.47 21.09 -21.03
N GLU A 112 5.62 21.60 -20.76
CA GLU A 112 6.73 21.45 -21.72
C GLU A 112 7.67 20.30 -21.37
#